data_e01081f9da35615b8bf9f5552c574563
#
_entry.id   e01081f9da35615b8bf9f5552c574563
#
_cell.length_a   1.000
_cell.length_b   1.000
_cell.length_c   1.000
_cell.angle_alpha   90.00
_cell.angle_beta   90.00
_cell.angle_gamma   90.00
#
_symmetry.space_group_name_H-M   'P 1'
#
loop_
_entity.id
_entity.type
_entity.pdbx_description
1 polymer ?
#
loop_
_entity_poly.entity_id
_entity_poly.type
_entity_poly.pdbx_seq_one_letter_code
_entity_poly.pdbx_strand_id
1 'polypeptide(L)'
;MTSLSKSARVAGLLYILSSLFGIIRLVYIPSRLFVSENATATADNILAHELLFRFGIVSYLLCSAVWIFVTLALYRLLKGVGQPLARLMVIITVVITPIFFVNAANDVSIFDKAQREAFVMLFLNLHHQIDLASELLWILFHVPFGLLVYRSRFLPRILGVWLTMVGVAYFVLSVTGLLFPTYEHTVWTFAQIVLLGEVAIMLWLAIMGAKEKHLAASTS
;
A
#
# COMPACT_ATOMS: atom_id res chain seq x y z
N MET A 1 -21.37 -4.99 20.44
CA MET A 1 -20.07 -5.02 19.72
C MET A 1 -18.96 -5.02 20.75
N THR A 2 -18.11 -6.01 20.70
CA THR A 2 -16.97 -6.15 21.61
C THR A 2 -15.87 -5.13 21.29
N SER A 3 -14.98 -4.86 22.24
CA SER A 3 -13.86 -3.93 22.04
C SER A 3 -12.94 -4.38 20.91
N LEU A 4 -12.74 -5.70 20.76
CA LEU A 4 -11.91 -6.29 19.68
C LEU A 4 -12.53 -6.06 18.30
N SER A 5 -13.86 -6.26 18.15
CA SER A 5 -14.56 -6.03 16.90
C SER A 5 -14.57 -4.54 16.51
N LYS A 6 -14.69 -3.63 17.48
CA LYS A 6 -14.57 -2.18 17.24
C LYS A 6 -13.17 -1.82 16.73
N SER A 7 -12.12 -2.34 17.38
CA SER A 7 -10.72 -2.12 16.95
C SER A 7 -10.46 -2.64 15.54
N ALA A 8 -10.98 -3.81 15.19
CA ALA A 8 -10.86 -4.37 13.85
C ALA A 8 -11.54 -3.48 12.79
N ARG A 9 -12.77 -3.01 13.08
CA ARG A 9 -13.50 -2.12 12.15
C ARG A 9 -12.82 -0.77 11.98
N VAL A 10 -12.27 -0.19 13.04
CA VAL A 10 -11.48 1.05 12.94
C VAL A 10 -10.27 0.84 12.02
N ALA A 11 -9.54 -0.27 12.19
CA ALA A 11 -8.43 -0.61 11.30
C ALA A 11 -8.88 -0.75 9.84
N GLY A 12 -10.00 -1.45 9.60
CA GLY A 12 -10.56 -1.62 8.25
C GLY A 12 -11.02 -0.30 7.62
N LEU A 13 -11.68 0.59 8.36
CA LEU A 13 -12.12 1.90 7.87
C LEU A 13 -10.93 2.81 7.54
N LEU A 14 -9.89 2.83 8.38
CA LEU A 14 -8.67 3.56 8.10
C LEU A 14 -7.96 3.00 6.86
N TYR A 15 -7.97 1.67 6.68
CA TYR A 15 -7.40 1.03 5.49
C TYR A 15 -8.18 1.44 4.23
N ILE A 16 -9.53 1.43 4.25
CA ILE A 16 -10.36 1.92 3.13
C ILE A 16 -10.01 3.38 2.82
N LEU A 17 -9.91 4.24 3.83
CA LEU A 17 -9.57 5.64 3.63
C LEU A 17 -8.20 5.82 2.96
N SER A 18 -7.18 5.09 3.43
CA SER A 18 -5.86 5.09 2.80
C SER A 18 -5.92 4.60 1.36
N SER A 19 -6.63 3.50 1.10
CA SER A 19 -6.77 2.93 -0.24
C SER A 19 -7.48 3.87 -1.22
N LEU A 20 -8.48 4.64 -0.77
CA LEU A 20 -9.14 5.66 -1.61
C LEU A 20 -8.15 6.72 -2.10
N PHE A 21 -7.29 7.22 -1.22
CA PHE A 21 -6.22 8.14 -1.62
C PHE A 21 -5.20 7.48 -2.54
N GLY A 22 -4.85 6.21 -2.29
CA GLY A 22 -3.96 5.43 -3.14
C GLY A 22 -4.53 5.24 -4.55
N ILE A 23 -5.81 4.89 -4.69
CA ILE A 23 -6.49 4.72 -5.98
C ILE A 23 -6.45 6.02 -6.80
N ILE A 24 -6.66 7.18 -6.17
CA ILE A 24 -6.56 8.47 -6.85
C ILE A 24 -5.17 8.62 -7.48
N ARG A 25 -4.10 8.42 -6.72
CA ARG A 25 -2.74 8.63 -7.21
C ARG A 25 -2.26 7.56 -8.19
N LEU A 26 -2.56 6.28 -7.90
CA LEU A 26 -1.97 5.15 -8.64
C LEU A 26 -2.82 4.70 -9.84
N VAL A 27 -4.11 5.03 -9.87
CA VAL A 27 -5.01 4.60 -10.94
C VAL A 27 -5.61 5.80 -11.67
N TYR A 28 -6.28 6.70 -10.96
CA TYR A 28 -7.02 7.79 -11.59
C TYR A 28 -6.10 8.80 -12.28
N ILE A 29 -5.04 9.28 -11.61
CA ILE A 29 -4.12 10.26 -12.19
C ILE A 29 -3.40 9.68 -13.42
N PRO A 30 -2.77 8.49 -13.39
CA PRO A 30 -2.14 7.91 -14.58
C PRO A 30 -3.14 7.70 -15.73
N SER A 31 -4.35 7.20 -15.45
CA SER A 31 -5.37 6.98 -16.49
C SER A 31 -5.82 8.25 -17.22
N ARG A 32 -5.61 9.43 -16.61
CA ARG A 32 -6.01 10.72 -17.18
C ARG A 32 -4.88 11.49 -17.84
N LEU A 33 -3.67 11.35 -17.32
CA LEU A 33 -2.54 12.20 -17.71
C LEU A 33 -1.46 11.45 -18.47
N PHE A 34 -1.27 10.14 -18.22
CA PHE A 34 -0.16 9.41 -18.82
C PHE A 34 -0.58 8.78 -20.15
N VAL A 35 0.23 9.02 -21.17
CA VAL A 35 0.05 8.44 -22.51
C VAL A 35 1.14 7.40 -22.72
N SER A 36 0.71 6.12 -22.89
CA SER A 36 1.65 5.02 -23.09
C SER A 36 2.60 5.31 -24.24
N GLU A 37 3.89 5.06 -24.05
CA GLU A 37 4.97 5.23 -25.02
C GLU A 37 5.12 6.65 -25.61
N ASN A 38 4.44 7.66 -25.05
CA ASN A 38 4.54 9.04 -25.52
C ASN A 38 4.86 10.01 -24.36
N ALA A 39 6.16 10.23 -24.16
CA ALA A 39 6.71 11.08 -23.13
C ALA A 39 6.26 12.55 -23.25
N THR A 40 6.32 13.09 -24.48
CA THR A 40 5.94 14.47 -24.75
C THR A 40 4.47 14.71 -24.46
N ALA A 41 3.57 13.84 -24.94
CA ALA A 41 2.15 13.95 -24.66
C ALA A 41 1.82 13.81 -23.16
N THR A 42 2.56 12.96 -22.43
CA THR A 42 2.42 12.85 -20.97
C THR A 42 2.84 14.15 -20.27
N ALA A 43 3.99 14.73 -20.67
CA ALA A 43 4.47 15.98 -20.13
C ALA A 43 3.48 17.13 -20.39
N ASP A 44 2.98 17.25 -21.61
CA ASP A 44 1.99 18.26 -22.01
C ASP A 44 0.70 18.13 -21.22
N ASN A 45 0.20 16.90 -21.03
CA ASN A 45 -1.00 16.65 -20.24
C ASN A 45 -0.81 17.03 -18.77
N ILE A 46 0.33 16.70 -18.15
CA ILE A 46 0.63 17.08 -16.77
C ILE A 46 0.68 18.60 -16.63
N LEU A 47 1.33 19.28 -17.54
CA LEU A 47 1.44 20.74 -17.51
C LEU A 47 0.10 21.44 -17.80
N ALA A 48 -0.70 20.91 -18.73
CA ALA A 48 -2.04 21.43 -19.03
C ALA A 48 -3.03 21.21 -17.87
N HIS A 49 -2.81 20.15 -17.06
CA HIS A 49 -3.67 19.77 -15.94
C HIS A 49 -2.93 19.78 -14.61
N GLU A 50 -2.11 20.79 -14.39
CA GLU A 50 -1.23 20.92 -13.20
C GLU A 50 -1.98 20.71 -11.88
N LEU A 51 -3.16 21.31 -11.72
CA LEU A 51 -3.96 21.18 -10.48
C LEU A 51 -4.37 19.72 -10.22
N LEU A 52 -4.74 18.98 -11.27
CA LEU A 52 -5.10 17.57 -11.16
C LEU A 52 -3.90 16.72 -10.72
N PHE A 53 -2.72 16.98 -11.31
CA PHE A 53 -1.51 16.26 -10.91
C PHE A 53 -1.09 16.60 -9.47
N ARG A 54 -1.15 17.88 -9.07
CA ARG A 54 -0.91 18.30 -7.68
C ARG A 54 -1.90 17.67 -6.69
N PHE A 55 -3.16 17.51 -7.07
CA PHE A 55 -4.15 16.78 -6.28
C PHE A 55 -3.74 15.31 -6.11
N GLY A 56 -3.17 14.68 -7.14
CA GLY A 56 -2.57 13.35 -7.05
C GLY A 56 -1.43 13.27 -6.04
N ILE A 57 -0.53 14.27 -6.03
CA ILE A 57 0.58 14.35 -5.06
C ILE A 57 0.04 14.46 -3.64
N VAL A 58 -0.93 15.34 -3.39
CA VAL A 58 -1.57 15.48 -2.07
C VAL A 58 -2.25 14.18 -1.65
N SER A 59 -2.94 13.49 -2.57
CA SER A 59 -3.56 12.20 -2.30
C SER A 59 -2.51 11.14 -1.91
N TYR A 60 -1.35 11.12 -2.54
CA TYR A 60 -0.26 10.21 -2.20
C TYR A 60 0.31 10.47 -0.79
N LEU A 61 0.50 11.74 -0.43
CA LEU A 61 0.90 12.14 0.92
C LEU A 61 -0.14 11.74 1.97
N LEU A 62 -1.41 11.98 1.70
CA LEU A 62 -2.51 11.59 2.60
C LEU A 62 -2.62 10.07 2.74
N CYS A 63 -2.47 9.32 1.64
CA CYS A 63 -2.40 7.86 1.67
C CYS A 63 -1.32 7.39 2.66
N SER A 64 -0.10 7.91 2.51
CA SER A 64 1.05 7.54 3.34
C SER A 64 0.87 7.95 4.81
N ALA A 65 0.31 9.14 5.07
CA ALA A 65 0.03 9.60 6.42
C ALA A 65 -1.05 8.76 7.11
N VAL A 66 -2.15 8.43 6.40
CA VAL A 66 -3.21 7.57 6.93
C VAL A 66 -2.71 6.15 7.15
N TRP A 67 -1.76 5.67 6.33
CA TRP A 67 -1.16 4.34 6.49
C TRP A 67 -0.47 4.15 7.85
N ILE A 68 0.12 5.21 8.42
CA ILE A 68 0.65 5.17 9.79
C ILE A 68 -0.46 4.77 10.77
N PHE A 69 -1.63 5.40 10.67
CA PHE A 69 -2.76 5.12 11.56
C PHE A 69 -3.36 3.73 11.32
N VAL A 70 -3.38 3.25 10.06
CA VAL A 70 -3.73 1.87 9.72
C VAL A 70 -2.83 0.91 10.47
N THR A 71 -1.52 1.09 10.36
CA THR A 71 -0.54 0.21 11.00
C THR A 71 -0.64 0.24 12.52
N LEU A 72 -0.84 1.41 13.13
CA LEU A 72 -1.05 1.54 14.57
C LEU A 72 -2.35 0.85 15.04
N ALA A 73 -3.41 0.92 14.25
CA ALA A 73 -4.66 0.21 14.54
C ALA A 73 -4.48 -1.32 14.42
N LEU A 74 -3.79 -1.79 13.39
CA LEU A 74 -3.41 -3.21 13.22
C LEU A 74 -2.50 -3.68 14.35
N TYR A 75 -1.52 -2.88 14.75
CA TYR A 75 -0.67 -3.17 15.90
C TYR A 75 -1.50 -3.39 17.17
N ARG A 76 -2.42 -2.47 17.48
CA ARG A 76 -3.31 -2.60 18.67
C ARG A 76 -4.15 -3.87 18.61
N LEU A 77 -4.63 -4.24 17.42
CA LEU A 77 -5.46 -5.43 17.19
C LEU A 77 -4.65 -6.73 17.35
N LEU A 78 -3.39 -6.76 16.87
CA LEU A 78 -2.61 -7.98 16.66
C LEU A 78 -1.46 -8.18 17.67
N LYS A 79 -1.08 -7.16 18.46
CA LYS A 79 0.04 -7.26 19.41
C LYS A 79 -0.12 -8.39 20.43
N GLY A 80 -1.33 -8.73 20.82
CA GLY A 80 -1.63 -9.86 21.71
C GLY A 80 -1.42 -11.23 21.09
N VAL A 81 -1.35 -11.31 19.75
CA VAL A 81 -1.07 -12.56 19.01
C VAL A 81 0.43 -12.80 18.86
N GLY A 82 1.20 -11.72 18.60
CA GLY A 82 2.65 -11.81 18.42
C GLY A 82 3.28 -10.42 18.38
N GLN A 83 3.67 -9.90 19.57
CA GLN A 83 4.15 -8.54 19.72
C GLN A 83 5.42 -8.23 18.88
N PRO A 84 6.42 -9.12 18.73
CA PRO A 84 7.59 -8.83 17.90
C PRO A 84 7.22 -8.59 16.43
N LEU A 85 6.34 -9.42 15.84
CA LEU A 85 5.90 -9.26 14.46
C LEU A 85 5.05 -7.99 14.28
N ALA A 86 4.19 -7.68 15.25
CA ALA A 86 3.39 -6.46 15.21
C ALA A 86 4.27 -5.20 15.32
N ARG A 87 5.34 -5.23 16.14
CA ARG A 87 6.34 -4.15 16.20
C ARG A 87 7.10 -3.99 14.88
N LEU A 88 7.49 -5.10 14.25
CA LEU A 88 8.17 -5.07 12.96
C LEU A 88 7.32 -4.33 11.92
N MET A 89 6.01 -4.58 11.84
CA MET A 89 5.11 -3.85 10.94
C MET A 89 5.17 -2.33 11.18
N VAL A 90 5.18 -1.89 12.45
CA VAL A 90 5.28 -0.45 12.79
C VAL A 90 6.64 0.11 12.36
N ILE A 91 7.73 -0.60 12.63
CA ILE A 91 9.09 -0.18 12.24
C ILE A 91 9.18 -0.02 10.73
N ILE A 92 8.71 -1.00 9.97
CA ILE A 92 8.71 -0.94 8.50
C ILE A 92 7.88 0.25 8.01
N THR A 93 6.71 0.50 8.57
CA THR A 93 5.90 1.67 8.21
C THR A 93 6.64 2.99 8.47
N VAL A 94 7.33 3.10 9.60
CA VAL A 94 8.13 4.30 9.92
C VAL A 94 9.29 4.48 8.94
N VAL A 95 9.88 3.41 8.44
CA VAL A 95 10.95 3.46 7.42
C VAL A 95 10.41 3.82 6.04
N ILE A 96 9.29 3.22 5.62
CA ILE A 96 8.71 3.44 4.28
C ILE A 96 8.09 4.84 4.15
N THR A 97 7.43 5.35 5.18
CA THR A 97 6.70 6.62 5.09
C THR A 97 7.57 7.80 4.62
N PRO A 98 8.77 8.05 5.18
CA PRO A 98 9.65 9.11 4.67
C PRO A 98 10.04 8.94 3.21
N ILE A 99 10.20 7.70 2.73
CA ILE A 99 10.53 7.41 1.33
C ILE A 99 9.39 7.92 0.42
N PHE A 100 8.13 7.68 0.79
CA PHE A 100 6.99 8.18 0.03
C PHE A 100 6.86 9.71 0.07
N PHE A 101 7.22 10.35 1.18
CA PHE A 101 7.25 11.81 1.26
C PHE A 101 8.34 12.41 0.35
N VAL A 102 9.53 11.78 0.30
CA VAL A 102 10.59 12.16 -0.63
C VAL A 102 10.15 11.95 -2.08
N ASN A 103 9.48 10.83 -2.38
CA ASN A 103 8.95 10.54 -3.70
C ASN A 103 7.89 11.57 -4.13
N ALA A 104 7.01 11.99 -3.22
CA ALA A 104 6.06 13.07 -3.47
C ALA A 104 6.74 14.42 -3.71
N ALA A 105 7.83 14.72 -2.99
CA ALA A 105 8.62 15.94 -3.23
C ALA A 105 9.31 15.91 -4.59
N ASN A 106 9.77 14.73 -5.04
CA ASN A 106 10.27 14.53 -6.40
C ASN A 106 9.21 14.90 -7.46
N ASP A 107 7.95 14.49 -7.28
CA ASP A 107 6.86 14.84 -8.20
C ASP A 107 6.60 16.36 -8.28
N VAL A 108 6.78 17.11 -7.19
CA VAL A 108 6.64 18.57 -7.20
C VAL A 108 7.70 19.25 -8.09
N SER A 109 8.88 18.65 -8.22
CA SER A 109 9.97 19.17 -9.03
C SER A 109 9.67 19.21 -10.53
N ILE A 110 8.65 18.47 -10.99
CA ILE A 110 8.17 18.49 -12.38
C ILE A 110 7.73 19.90 -12.84
N PHE A 111 7.31 20.75 -11.91
CA PHE A 111 6.77 22.08 -12.23
C PHE A 111 7.85 23.18 -12.33
N ASP A 112 9.11 22.87 -12.14
CA ASP A 112 10.19 23.85 -12.34
C ASP A 112 10.36 24.19 -13.84
N LYS A 113 10.24 25.49 -14.16
CA LYS A 113 9.93 25.98 -15.51
C LYS A 113 11.11 25.96 -16.51
N ALA A 114 12.32 25.69 -16.06
CA ALA A 114 13.51 25.96 -16.89
C ALA A 114 13.84 24.90 -17.95
N GLN A 115 13.44 23.62 -17.79
CA GLN A 115 13.76 22.54 -18.74
C GLN A 115 12.67 21.45 -18.75
N ARG A 116 11.47 21.77 -19.18
CA ARG A 116 10.23 21.06 -18.90
C ARG A 116 10.16 19.58 -19.32
N GLU A 117 10.47 19.22 -20.57
CA GLU A 117 10.18 17.86 -21.09
C GLU A 117 11.13 16.79 -20.52
N ALA A 118 12.44 17.08 -20.53
CA ALA A 118 13.44 16.14 -20.06
C ALA A 118 13.30 15.85 -18.55
N PHE A 119 12.94 16.88 -17.75
CA PHE A 119 12.75 16.73 -16.32
C PHE A 119 11.47 15.98 -15.96
N VAL A 120 10.36 16.18 -16.67
CA VAL A 120 9.11 15.44 -16.40
C VAL A 120 9.37 13.94 -16.46
N MET A 121 10.01 13.46 -17.52
CA MET A 121 10.28 12.03 -17.67
C MET A 121 11.32 11.51 -16.68
N LEU A 122 12.33 12.32 -16.37
CA LEU A 122 13.31 11.96 -15.34
C LEU A 122 12.64 11.75 -13.98
N PHE A 123 11.79 12.68 -13.57
CA PHE A 123 11.12 12.61 -12.27
C PHE A 123 10.06 11.51 -12.21
N LEU A 124 9.33 11.25 -13.31
CA LEU A 124 8.39 10.13 -13.37
C LEU A 124 9.14 8.78 -13.30
N ASN A 125 10.26 8.64 -14.01
CA ASN A 125 11.10 7.46 -13.91
C ASN A 125 11.69 7.29 -12.51
N LEU A 126 12.16 8.37 -11.89
CA LEU A 126 12.67 8.33 -10.52
C LEU A 126 11.58 7.91 -9.52
N HIS A 127 10.37 8.45 -9.67
CA HIS A 127 9.20 8.04 -8.87
C HIS A 127 8.95 6.53 -8.99
N HIS A 128 8.92 6.01 -10.21
CA HIS A 128 8.71 4.59 -10.48
C HIS A 128 9.81 3.71 -9.85
N GLN A 129 11.08 4.09 -9.99
CA GLN A 129 12.21 3.35 -9.40
C GLN A 129 12.17 3.38 -7.86
N ILE A 130 11.77 4.49 -7.25
CA ILE A 130 11.58 4.58 -5.79
C ILE A 130 10.44 3.68 -5.34
N ASP A 131 9.34 3.62 -6.07
CA ASP A 131 8.22 2.72 -5.76
C ASP A 131 8.65 1.25 -5.85
N LEU A 132 9.32 0.85 -6.94
CA LEU A 132 9.86 -0.52 -7.09
C LEU A 132 10.81 -0.91 -5.95
N ALA A 133 11.73 0.00 -5.58
CA ALA A 133 12.63 -0.25 -4.46
C ALA A 133 11.88 -0.36 -3.12
N SER A 134 10.82 0.41 -2.93
CA SER A 134 9.99 0.40 -1.73
C SER A 134 9.15 -0.87 -1.63
N GLU A 135 8.76 -1.49 -2.73
CA GLU A 135 8.04 -2.77 -2.76
C GLU A 135 8.82 -3.88 -2.06
N LEU A 136 10.16 -3.83 -2.09
CA LEU A 136 11.00 -4.77 -1.33
C LEU A 136 10.72 -4.72 0.18
N LEU A 137 10.36 -3.56 0.71
CA LEU A 137 10.03 -3.41 2.14
C LEU A 137 8.62 -3.92 2.47
N TRP A 138 7.73 -3.99 1.48
CA TRP A 138 6.37 -4.47 1.71
C TRP A 138 6.29 -5.96 2.05
N ILE A 139 7.27 -6.80 1.63
CA ILE A 139 7.31 -8.20 2.11
C ILE A 139 7.52 -8.24 3.62
N LEU A 140 8.37 -7.34 4.16
CA LEU A 140 8.66 -7.25 5.59
C LEU A 140 7.47 -6.74 6.42
N PHE A 141 6.48 -6.12 5.77
CA PHE A 141 5.21 -5.74 6.37
C PHE A 141 4.16 -6.85 6.23
N HIS A 142 3.92 -7.36 5.01
CA HIS A 142 2.81 -8.27 4.72
C HIS A 142 3.02 -9.69 5.24
N VAL A 143 4.25 -10.20 5.26
CA VAL A 143 4.52 -11.54 5.82
C VAL A 143 4.25 -11.56 7.34
N PRO A 144 4.78 -10.64 8.17
CA PRO A 144 4.36 -10.52 9.56
C PRO A 144 2.86 -10.33 9.75
N PHE A 145 2.23 -9.48 8.94
CA PHE A 145 0.78 -9.26 8.98
C PHE A 145 0.00 -10.54 8.70
N GLY A 146 0.34 -11.26 7.62
CA GLY A 146 -0.28 -12.52 7.25
C GLY A 146 -0.11 -13.59 8.35
N LEU A 147 1.09 -13.73 8.92
CA LEU A 147 1.36 -14.66 10.03
C LEU A 147 0.55 -14.31 11.28
N LEU A 148 0.42 -13.03 11.61
CA LEU A 148 -0.39 -12.58 12.75
C LEU A 148 -1.87 -12.86 12.52
N VAL A 149 -2.40 -12.57 11.34
CA VAL A 149 -3.78 -12.88 10.95
C VAL A 149 -4.01 -14.39 11.03
N TYR A 150 -3.12 -15.21 10.47
CA TYR A 150 -3.21 -16.67 10.52
C TYR A 150 -3.26 -17.23 11.95
N ARG A 151 -2.43 -16.68 12.85
CA ARG A 151 -2.34 -17.10 14.27
C ARG A 151 -3.44 -16.52 15.15
N SER A 152 -4.10 -15.45 14.75
CA SER A 152 -5.01 -14.66 15.59
C SER A 152 -6.25 -15.45 16.06
N ARG A 153 -6.68 -16.45 15.31
CA ARG A 153 -7.90 -17.26 15.55
C ARG A 153 -9.22 -16.48 15.58
N PHE A 154 -9.21 -15.16 15.57
CA PHE A 154 -10.38 -14.28 15.47
C PHE A 154 -10.58 -13.69 14.08
N LEU A 155 -9.61 -13.87 13.18
CA LEU A 155 -9.70 -13.58 11.75
C LEU A 155 -9.60 -14.88 10.94
N PRO A 156 -10.15 -14.95 9.72
CA PRO A 156 -10.02 -16.13 8.85
C PRO A 156 -8.56 -16.42 8.49
N ARG A 157 -8.13 -17.66 8.72
CA ARG A 157 -6.76 -18.08 8.40
C ARG A 157 -6.41 -17.93 6.93
N ILE A 158 -7.39 -18.13 6.04
CA ILE A 158 -7.20 -17.97 4.60
C ILE A 158 -6.71 -16.57 4.22
N LEU A 159 -7.21 -15.52 4.88
CA LEU A 159 -6.75 -14.15 4.68
C LEU A 159 -5.29 -13.98 5.13
N GLY A 160 -4.87 -14.67 6.19
CA GLY A 160 -3.48 -14.67 6.63
C GLY A 160 -2.54 -15.31 5.61
N VAL A 161 -2.94 -16.44 5.03
CA VAL A 161 -2.19 -17.09 3.92
C VAL A 161 -2.12 -16.16 2.72
N TRP A 162 -3.25 -15.59 2.31
CA TRP A 162 -3.32 -14.67 1.17
C TRP A 162 -2.44 -13.44 1.36
N LEU A 163 -2.46 -12.80 2.53
CA LEU A 163 -1.57 -11.68 2.86
C LEU A 163 -0.07 -12.05 2.81
N THR A 164 0.27 -13.27 3.20
CA THR A 164 1.66 -13.75 3.06
C THR A 164 2.04 -13.86 1.58
N MET A 165 1.13 -14.33 0.73
CA MET A 165 1.33 -14.36 -0.72
C MET A 165 1.43 -12.94 -1.32
N VAL A 166 0.65 -11.98 -0.80
CA VAL A 166 0.78 -10.55 -1.16
C VAL A 166 2.20 -10.05 -0.89
N GLY A 167 2.76 -10.35 0.28
CA GLY A 167 4.14 -9.97 0.58
C GLY A 167 5.15 -10.57 -0.38
N VAL A 168 4.98 -11.85 -0.76
CA VAL A 168 5.83 -12.50 -1.78
C VAL A 168 5.64 -11.87 -3.15
N ALA A 169 4.40 -11.49 -3.52
CA ALA A 169 4.14 -10.80 -4.79
C ALA A 169 4.85 -9.45 -4.88
N TYR A 170 4.84 -8.65 -3.83
CA TYR A 170 5.62 -7.39 -3.78
C TYR A 170 7.12 -7.63 -3.93
N PHE A 171 7.66 -8.64 -3.28
CA PHE A 171 9.07 -9.01 -3.45
C PHE A 171 9.40 -9.36 -4.91
N VAL A 172 8.56 -10.20 -5.53
CA VAL A 172 8.73 -10.61 -6.93
C VAL A 172 8.62 -9.41 -7.87
N LEU A 173 7.65 -8.50 -7.65
CA LEU A 173 7.51 -7.26 -8.42
C LEU A 173 8.77 -6.40 -8.33
N SER A 174 9.24 -6.12 -7.11
CA SER A 174 10.45 -5.32 -6.90
C SER A 174 11.67 -5.93 -7.59
N VAL A 175 11.94 -7.22 -7.36
CA VAL A 175 13.10 -7.90 -7.95
C VAL A 175 13.00 -7.95 -9.47
N THR A 176 11.80 -8.22 -10.01
CA THR A 176 11.62 -8.27 -11.47
C THR A 176 11.76 -6.89 -12.09
N GLY A 177 11.13 -5.85 -11.54
CA GLY A 177 11.23 -4.50 -12.08
C GLY A 177 12.66 -3.95 -12.06
N LEU A 178 13.43 -4.25 -10.99
CA LEU A 178 14.82 -3.78 -10.87
C LEU A 178 15.83 -4.58 -11.70
N LEU A 179 15.69 -5.91 -11.77
CA LEU A 179 16.69 -6.78 -12.43
C LEU A 179 16.27 -7.24 -13.83
N PHE A 180 14.98 -7.34 -14.09
CA PHE A 180 14.43 -7.89 -15.33
C PHE A 180 13.27 -7.03 -15.87
N PRO A 181 13.50 -5.73 -16.18
CA PRO A 181 12.42 -4.77 -16.50
C PRO A 181 11.56 -5.21 -17.69
N THR A 182 12.09 -6.00 -18.61
CA THR A 182 11.32 -6.56 -19.74
C THR A 182 10.14 -7.42 -19.32
N TYR A 183 10.21 -8.06 -18.14
CA TYR A 183 9.15 -8.92 -17.61
C TYR A 183 8.24 -8.21 -16.62
N GLU A 184 8.50 -6.96 -16.26
CA GLU A 184 7.77 -6.20 -15.24
C GLU A 184 6.28 -6.19 -15.52
N HIS A 185 5.86 -5.80 -16.73
CA HIS A 185 4.45 -5.74 -17.11
C HIS A 185 3.75 -7.11 -17.01
N THR A 186 4.44 -8.17 -17.41
CA THR A 186 3.90 -9.54 -17.33
C THR A 186 3.70 -9.94 -15.87
N VAL A 187 4.70 -9.73 -15.03
CA VAL A 187 4.62 -10.06 -13.60
C VAL A 187 3.55 -9.22 -12.90
N TRP A 188 3.47 -7.93 -13.21
CA TRP A 188 2.44 -7.03 -12.70
C TRP A 188 1.02 -7.56 -12.99
N THR A 189 0.77 -8.02 -14.23
CA THR A 189 -0.53 -8.55 -14.64
C THR A 189 -0.99 -9.72 -13.77
N PHE A 190 -0.09 -10.64 -13.42
CA PHE A 190 -0.42 -11.78 -12.54
C PHE A 190 -0.46 -11.38 -11.07
N ALA A 191 0.42 -10.49 -10.63
CA ALA A 191 0.49 -10.03 -9.25
C ALA A 191 -0.80 -9.33 -8.80
N GLN A 192 -1.48 -8.58 -9.67
CA GLN A 192 -2.74 -7.89 -9.36
C GLN A 192 -3.79 -8.83 -8.73
N ILE A 193 -3.89 -10.07 -9.19
CA ILE A 193 -4.83 -11.06 -8.63
C ILE A 193 -4.45 -11.40 -7.19
N VAL A 194 -3.15 -11.55 -6.91
CA VAL A 194 -2.64 -11.85 -5.57
C VAL A 194 -2.84 -10.64 -4.65
N LEU A 195 -2.60 -9.43 -5.15
CA LEU A 195 -2.75 -8.16 -4.39
C LEU A 195 -4.20 -7.90 -3.96
N LEU A 196 -5.21 -8.52 -4.58
CA LEU A 196 -6.59 -8.49 -4.09
C LEU A 196 -6.74 -9.02 -2.65
N GLY A 197 -5.75 -9.74 -2.13
CA GLY A 197 -5.69 -10.14 -0.72
C GLY A 197 -5.74 -8.96 0.26
N GLU A 198 -5.19 -7.80 -0.12
CA GLU A 198 -5.29 -6.56 0.67
C GLU A 198 -6.73 -6.04 0.70
N VAL A 199 -7.40 -6.04 -0.44
CA VAL A 199 -8.81 -5.64 -0.52
C VAL A 199 -9.68 -6.59 0.31
N ALA A 200 -9.41 -7.88 0.26
CA ALA A 200 -10.14 -8.90 1.01
C ALA A 200 -10.02 -8.68 2.53
N ILE A 201 -8.81 -8.47 3.07
CA ILE A 201 -8.64 -8.23 4.50
C ILE A 201 -9.20 -6.88 4.93
N MET A 202 -9.01 -5.83 4.12
CA MET A 202 -9.54 -4.50 4.35
C MET A 202 -11.08 -4.53 4.51
N LEU A 203 -11.78 -5.14 3.57
CA LEU A 203 -13.23 -5.28 3.60
C LEU A 203 -13.69 -6.18 4.75
N TRP A 204 -12.96 -7.28 5.01
CA TRP A 204 -13.26 -8.15 6.15
C TRP A 204 -13.20 -7.38 7.47
N LEU A 205 -12.13 -6.65 7.71
CA LEU A 205 -11.97 -5.86 8.93
C LEU A 205 -13.06 -4.81 9.09
N ALA A 206 -13.41 -4.10 8.01
CA ALA A 206 -14.40 -3.03 8.04
C ALA A 206 -15.83 -3.57 8.29
N ILE A 207 -16.22 -4.64 7.58
CA ILE A 207 -17.60 -5.16 7.58
C ILE A 207 -17.79 -6.17 8.68
N MET A 208 -16.97 -7.23 8.71
CA MET A 208 -17.13 -8.36 9.62
C MET A 208 -16.49 -8.10 10.99
N GLY A 209 -15.40 -7.30 11.03
CA GLY A 209 -14.63 -7.10 12.25
C GLY A 209 -13.89 -8.36 12.69
N ALA A 210 -13.71 -8.51 13.99
CA ALA A 210 -13.09 -9.68 14.62
C ALA A 210 -14.16 -10.53 15.31
N LYS A 211 -14.13 -11.87 15.10
CA LYS A 211 -15.00 -12.81 15.79
C LYS A 211 -14.43 -13.11 17.17
N GLU A 212 -15.24 -12.92 18.24
CA GLU A 212 -14.87 -13.47 19.54
C GLU A 212 -14.98 -14.99 19.50
N LYS A 213 -13.92 -15.67 19.97
CA LYS A 213 -14.11 -17.02 20.48
C LYS A 213 -14.93 -16.89 21.76
N HIS A 214 -16.12 -17.44 21.79
CA HIS A 214 -16.69 -17.90 23.05
C HIS A 214 -15.66 -18.85 23.66
N LEU A 215 -14.95 -18.40 24.69
CA LEU A 215 -14.37 -19.30 25.67
C LEU A 215 -15.57 -20.01 26.27
N ALA A 216 -15.93 -21.15 25.67
CA ALA A 216 -16.83 -22.08 26.32
C ALA A 216 -16.21 -22.33 27.71
N ALA A 217 -16.92 -21.89 28.72
CA ALA A 217 -16.59 -22.14 30.09
C ALA A 217 -16.41 -23.66 30.25
N SER A 218 -15.17 -24.09 30.42
CA SER A 218 -14.87 -25.36 31.05
C SER A 218 -15.04 -25.14 32.55
N THR A 219 -16.27 -25.03 32.98
CA THR A 219 -16.67 -25.27 34.37
C THR A 219 -17.38 -26.61 34.40
N SER A 220 -16.65 -27.63 34.69
CA SER A 220 -17.14 -28.83 35.39
C SER A 220 -15.95 -29.53 35.98
#